data_8d54ea6300d94807442e13e084f1b549
#
_entry.id   8d54ea6300d94807442e13e084f1b549
#
_cell.length_a   1.000
_cell.length_b   1.000
_cell.length_c   1.000
_cell.angle_alpha   90.00
_cell.angle_beta   90.00
_cell.angle_gamma   90.00
#
_symmetry.space_group_name_H-M   'P 1'
#
loop_
_entity.id
_entity.type
_entity.pdbx_description
1 polymer ?
#
loop_
_entity_poly.entity_id
_entity_poly.type
_entity_poly.pdbx_seq_one_letter_code
_entity_poly.pdbx_strand_id
1 'polypeptide(L)'
;MKKIVFLFTFVFSTIVVAQDSSFKNVEKTLQDYITGSSYNKLKQLENAFTADATLYLTGKDGFKIYTPKEYVGFFKNKKKGEFNGRVGKILSIEIFKDIATAKAEIAGPNRDWVYIDLFLLKETVKGWKIISKTATKVSEPKIN
;
A
#
# COMPACT_ATOMS: atom_id res chain seq x y z
N MET A 1 -23.22 -48.51 -21.22
CA MET A 1 -22.24 -47.47 -21.54
C MET A 1 -22.93 -46.11 -21.37
N LYS A 2 -22.78 -45.47 -20.22
CA LYS A 2 -23.17 -44.04 -19.94
C LYS A 2 -22.93 -43.80 -18.46
N LYS A 3 -21.75 -43.31 -18.04
CA LYS A 3 -21.51 -42.71 -16.73
C LYS A 3 -20.02 -42.32 -16.62
N ILE A 4 -19.59 -41.31 -17.36
CA ILE A 4 -18.35 -40.53 -17.07
C ILE A 4 -18.53 -39.17 -17.75
N VAL A 5 -19.22 -38.23 -17.16
CA VAL A 5 -19.20 -36.78 -17.51
C VAL A 5 -19.75 -35.97 -16.31
N PHE A 6 -19.22 -36.06 -15.12
CA PHE A 6 -19.70 -35.16 -14.05
C PHE A 6 -18.64 -34.79 -13.00
N LEU A 7 -17.36 -34.82 -13.34
CA LEU A 7 -16.33 -34.52 -12.35
C LEU A 7 -15.39 -33.37 -12.73
N PHE A 8 -15.71 -32.52 -13.71
CA PHE A 8 -14.77 -31.50 -14.18
C PHE A 8 -15.22 -30.03 -13.91
N THR A 9 -16.39 -29.81 -13.33
CA THR A 9 -16.95 -28.44 -13.16
C THR A 9 -16.68 -27.81 -11.79
N PHE A 10 -16.07 -28.51 -10.82
CA PHE A 10 -15.95 -27.99 -9.45
C PHE A 10 -14.60 -27.33 -9.11
N VAL A 11 -13.58 -27.47 -9.96
CA VAL A 11 -12.23 -26.96 -9.66
C VAL A 11 -12.05 -25.48 -10.07
N PHE A 12 -12.88 -24.95 -10.96
CA PHE A 12 -12.73 -23.56 -11.45
C PHE A 12 -13.26 -22.49 -10.50
N SER A 13 -14.22 -22.79 -9.63
CA SER A 13 -14.85 -21.80 -8.75
C SER A 13 -13.99 -21.41 -7.53
N THR A 14 -13.10 -22.29 -7.07
CA THR A 14 -12.27 -22.01 -5.88
C THR A 14 -11.11 -21.06 -6.15
N ILE A 15 -10.59 -21.04 -7.37
CA ILE A 15 -9.46 -20.16 -7.75
C ILE A 15 -9.91 -18.70 -7.83
N VAL A 16 -11.09 -18.42 -8.36
CA VAL A 16 -11.64 -17.07 -8.51
C VAL A 16 -11.93 -16.44 -7.14
N VAL A 17 -12.49 -17.20 -6.20
CA VAL A 17 -12.79 -16.70 -4.84
C VAL A 17 -11.52 -16.39 -4.05
N ALA A 18 -10.48 -17.21 -4.19
CA ALA A 18 -9.20 -16.97 -3.50
C ALA A 18 -8.49 -15.70 -4.02
N GLN A 19 -8.55 -15.45 -5.33
CA GLN A 19 -7.93 -14.27 -5.93
C GLN A 19 -8.67 -12.97 -5.52
N ASP A 20 -10.00 -12.99 -5.45
CA ASP A 20 -10.81 -11.85 -4.98
C ASP A 20 -10.52 -11.52 -3.50
N SER A 21 -10.36 -12.54 -2.65
CA SER A 21 -10.01 -12.34 -1.23
C SER A 21 -8.61 -11.74 -1.05
N SER A 22 -7.63 -12.20 -1.82
CA SER A 22 -6.25 -11.67 -1.78
C SER A 22 -6.21 -10.21 -2.24
N PHE A 23 -6.94 -9.86 -3.31
CA PHE A 23 -7.04 -8.49 -3.79
C PHE A 23 -7.57 -7.54 -2.71
N LYS A 24 -8.69 -7.89 -2.07
CA LYS A 24 -9.28 -7.11 -0.97
C LYS A 24 -8.34 -6.95 0.21
N ASN A 25 -7.57 -7.98 0.53
CA ASN A 25 -6.61 -7.94 1.63
C ASN A 25 -5.40 -7.04 1.33
N VAL A 26 -4.87 -7.06 0.09
CA VAL A 26 -3.83 -6.13 -0.37
C VAL A 26 -4.37 -4.70 -0.37
N GLU A 27 -5.56 -4.48 -0.94
CA GLU A 27 -6.22 -3.17 -0.95
C GLU A 27 -6.39 -2.63 0.47
N LYS A 28 -6.85 -3.47 1.41
CA LYS A 28 -6.97 -3.10 2.84
C LYS A 28 -5.63 -2.64 3.42
N THR A 29 -4.54 -3.34 3.16
CA THR A 29 -3.21 -2.96 3.64
C THR A 29 -2.78 -1.59 3.10
N LEU A 30 -3.05 -1.31 1.83
CA LEU A 30 -2.79 -0.01 1.21
C LEU A 30 -3.69 1.08 1.79
N GLN A 31 -4.96 0.79 2.08
CA GLN A 31 -5.87 1.72 2.76
C GLN A 31 -5.42 1.99 4.20
N ASP A 32 -4.88 1.01 4.91
CA ASP A 32 -4.31 1.20 6.25
C ASP A 32 -3.09 2.14 6.19
N TYR A 33 -2.23 2.01 5.16
CA TYR A 33 -1.14 2.94 4.89
C TYR A 33 -1.66 4.37 4.59
N ILE A 34 -2.61 4.51 3.67
CA ILE A 34 -3.18 5.80 3.26
C ILE A 34 -3.87 6.47 4.45
N THR A 35 -4.81 5.77 5.09
CA THR A 35 -5.57 6.29 6.24
C THR A 35 -4.66 6.61 7.42
N GLY A 36 -3.71 5.72 7.71
CA GLY A 36 -2.74 5.90 8.78
C GLY A 36 -1.93 7.18 8.62
N SER A 37 -1.43 7.45 7.41
CA SER A 37 -0.65 8.65 7.09
C SER A 37 -1.51 9.91 6.95
N SER A 38 -2.75 9.82 6.47
CA SER A 38 -3.65 10.97 6.27
C SER A 38 -4.28 11.49 7.56
N TYR A 39 -4.52 10.58 8.52
CA TYR A 39 -5.17 10.90 9.80
C TYR A 39 -4.24 10.73 11.02
N ASN A 40 -2.93 10.67 10.78
CA ASN A 40 -1.92 10.58 11.85
C ASN A 40 -2.15 9.40 12.82
N LYS A 41 -2.70 8.29 12.30
CA LYS A 41 -2.95 7.05 13.06
C LYS A 41 -1.70 6.17 13.01
N LEU A 42 -0.68 6.54 13.80
CA LEU A 42 0.67 6.00 13.70
C LEU A 42 0.73 4.48 13.76
N LYS A 43 -0.04 3.86 14.68
CA LYS A 43 -0.08 2.40 14.81
C LYS A 43 -0.71 1.71 13.59
N GLN A 44 -1.74 2.33 12.98
CA GLN A 44 -2.37 1.82 11.76
C GLN A 44 -1.38 1.90 10.59
N LEU A 45 -0.65 3.02 10.46
CA LEU A 45 0.40 3.20 9.47
C LEU A 45 1.52 2.18 9.63
N GLU A 46 2.03 2.00 10.86
CA GLU A 46 3.08 1.04 11.18
C GLU A 46 2.66 -0.40 10.86
N ASN A 47 1.42 -0.76 11.21
CA ASN A 47 0.88 -2.10 10.97
C ASN A 47 0.72 -2.46 9.47
N ALA A 48 0.72 -1.49 8.57
CA ALA A 48 0.70 -1.76 7.14
C ALA A 48 2.03 -2.37 6.64
N PHE A 49 3.13 -2.20 7.37
CA PHE A 49 4.46 -2.69 7.02
C PHE A 49 4.84 -3.96 7.79
N THR A 50 5.83 -4.71 7.26
CA THR A 50 6.65 -5.59 8.10
C THR A 50 7.61 -4.74 8.92
N ALA A 51 8.10 -5.26 10.05
CA ALA A 51 9.01 -4.51 10.92
C ALA A 51 10.36 -4.19 10.24
N ASP A 52 10.78 -5.04 9.31
CA ASP A 52 12.01 -4.98 8.52
C ASP A 52 11.82 -4.41 7.11
N ALA A 53 10.65 -3.85 6.82
CA ALA A 53 10.40 -3.22 5.53
C ALA A 53 11.40 -2.09 5.25
N THR A 54 11.70 -1.89 3.97
CA THR A 54 12.66 -0.88 3.53
C THR A 54 11.98 0.17 2.66
N LEU A 55 12.12 1.44 3.02
CA LEU A 55 11.52 2.57 2.30
C LEU A 55 12.62 3.40 1.63
N TYR A 56 12.62 3.45 0.32
CA TYR A 56 13.59 4.16 -0.51
C TYR A 56 13.00 5.51 -0.93
N LEU A 57 13.40 6.59 -0.28
CA LEU A 57 12.82 7.92 -0.49
C LEU A 57 13.88 8.95 -0.86
N THR A 58 13.53 9.87 -1.77
CA THR A 58 14.33 11.03 -2.10
C THR A 58 13.73 12.26 -1.45
N GLY A 59 14.44 12.85 -0.51
CA GLY A 59 14.08 14.10 0.17
C GLY A 59 14.94 15.26 -0.30
N LYS A 60 14.89 16.38 0.43
CA LYS A 60 15.74 17.57 0.17
C LYS A 60 17.23 17.26 0.27
N ASP A 61 17.62 16.36 1.16
CA ASP A 61 19.01 15.95 1.40
C ASP A 61 19.45 14.74 0.56
N GLY A 62 18.73 14.45 -0.52
CA GLY A 62 19.01 13.34 -1.44
C GLY A 62 18.27 12.03 -1.08
N PHE A 63 18.79 10.94 -1.66
CA PHE A 63 18.25 9.60 -1.48
C PHE A 63 18.61 9.03 -0.12
N LYS A 64 17.63 8.49 0.58
CA LYS A 64 17.79 7.85 1.90
C LYS A 64 16.92 6.59 2.02
N ILE A 65 17.40 5.68 2.86
CA ILE A 65 16.67 4.46 3.22
C ILE A 65 16.11 4.67 4.64
N TYR A 66 14.83 4.38 4.81
CA TYR A 66 14.12 4.51 6.07
C TYR A 66 13.51 3.17 6.50
N THR A 67 13.49 2.95 7.79
CA THR A 67 12.67 1.92 8.42
C THR A 67 11.21 2.39 8.54
N PRO A 68 10.23 1.49 8.73
CA PRO A 68 8.84 1.88 9.01
C PRO A 68 8.72 2.81 10.22
N LYS A 69 9.49 2.56 11.28
CA LYS A 69 9.48 3.39 12.49
C LYS A 69 9.93 4.83 12.23
N GLU A 70 10.98 5.02 11.44
CA GLU A 70 11.46 6.36 11.06
C GLU A 70 10.42 7.07 10.17
N TYR A 71 9.83 6.36 9.21
CA TYR A 71 8.79 6.90 8.34
C TYR A 71 7.54 7.32 9.12
N VAL A 72 7.06 6.47 10.02
CA VAL A 72 5.94 6.79 10.92
C VAL A 72 6.25 8.02 11.78
N GLY A 73 7.51 8.19 12.15
CA GLY A 73 7.99 9.36 12.89
C GLY A 73 7.72 10.71 12.21
N PHE A 74 7.58 10.75 10.87
CA PHE A 74 7.24 12.00 10.15
C PHE A 74 5.86 12.55 10.50
N PHE A 75 4.98 11.74 11.05
CA PHE A 75 3.60 12.08 11.43
C PHE A 75 3.40 12.28 12.93
N LYS A 76 4.43 12.07 13.78
CA LYS A 76 4.31 12.08 15.25
C LYS A 76 3.85 13.42 15.85
N ASN A 77 4.19 14.53 15.20
CA ASN A 77 3.87 15.88 15.69
C ASN A 77 2.49 16.38 15.21
N LYS A 78 1.71 15.52 14.60
CA LYS A 78 0.35 15.82 14.11
C LYS A 78 -0.68 15.23 15.08
N LYS A 79 -1.84 15.87 15.20
CA LYS A 79 -2.90 15.38 16.09
C LYS A 79 -3.53 14.10 15.57
N LYS A 80 -3.51 13.06 16.40
CA LYS A 80 -4.07 11.74 16.06
C LYS A 80 -5.54 11.83 15.68
N GLY A 81 -5.91 11.25 14.55
CA GLY A 81 -7.28 11.18 14.05
C GLY A 81 -7.72 12.42 13.26
N GLU A 82 -6.96 13.52 13.29
CA GLU A 82 -7.24 14.67 12.43
C GLU A 82 -6.70 14.48 11.03
N PHE A 83 -7.50 14.89 10.04
CA PHE A 83 -7.08 14.91 8.65
C PHE A 83 -5.99 15.96 8.44
N ASN A 84 -4.87 15.57 7.88
CA ASN A 84 -3.71 16.46 7.68
C ASN A 84 -3.59 17.01 6.25
N GLY A 85 -4.62 16.83 5.42
CA GLY A 85 -4.65 17.28 4.03
C GLY A 85 -4.04 16.29 3.02
N ARG A 86 -3.46 15.18 3.50
CA ARG A 86 -2.88 14.14 2.65
C ARG A 86 -3.98 13.21 2.11
N VAL A 87 -4.07 13.06 0.80
CA VAL A 87 -5.03 12.19 0.12
C VAL A 87 -4.28 11.14 -0.68
N GLY A 88 -4.71 9.89 -0.57
CA GLY A 88 -4.17 8.76 -1.34
C GLY A 88 -5.24 8.13 -2.23
N LYS A 89 -4.82 7.71 -3.43
CA LYS A 89 -5.63 6.95 -4.39
C LYS A 89 -4.83 5.76 -4.89
N ILE A 90 -5.33 4.54 -4.69
CA ILE A 90 -4.75 3.34 -5.27
C ILE A 90 -5.00 3.38 -6.78
N LEU A 91 -3.95 3.23 -7.58
CA LEU A 91 -3.99 3.27 -9.04
C LEU A 91 -3.96 1.88 -9.66
N SER A 92 -3.20 0.95 -9.08
CA SER A 92 -3.12 -0.44 -9.53
C SER A 92 -2.67 -1.37 -8.42
N ILE A 93 -3.10 -2.62 -8.50
CA ILE A 93 -2.67 -3.76 -7.70
C ILE A 93 -2.49 -4.94 -8.66
N GLU A 94 -1.34 -5.62 -8.58
CA GLU A 94 -1.07 -6.86 -9.29
C GLU A 94 -0.61 -7.92 -8.29
N ILE A 95 -1.18 -9.12 -8.35
CA ILE A 95 -0.94 -10.20 -7.39
C ILE A 95 -0.39 -11.41 -8.10
N PHE A 96 0.70 -11.95 -7.56
CA PHE A 96 1.36 -13.18 -8.01
C PHE A 96 1.52 -14.13 -6.82
N LYS A 97 0.54 -15.01 -6.61
CA LYS A 97 0.49 -15.92 -5.45
C LYS A 97 0.54 -15.12 -4.13
N ASP A 98 1.64 -15.22 -3.42
CA ASP A 98 1.89 -14.62 -2.09
C ASP A 98 2.72 -13.33 -2.13
N ILE A 99 2.91 -12.75 -3.34
CA ILE A 99 3.52 -11.43 -3.54
C ILE A 99 2.60 -10.52 -4.34
N ALA A 100 2.70 -9.21 -4.11
CA ALA A 100 1.97 -8.22 -4.90
C ALA A 100 2.81 -6.97 -5.13
N THR A 101 2.53 -6.31 -6.26
CA THR A 101 2.96 -4.94 -6.52
C THR A 101 1.76 -4.01 -6.50
N ALA A 102 1.96 -2.77 -6.09
CA ALA A 102 0.92 -1.77 -6.13
C ALA A 102 1.48 -0.38 -6.42
N LYS A 103 0.61 0.47 -6.95
CA LYS A 103 0.89 1.87 -7.22
C LYS A 103 -0.21 2.74 -6.60
N ALA A 104 0.17 3.83 -5.93
CA ALA A 104 -0.76 4.82 -5.45
C ALA A 104 -0.28 6.23 -5.75
N GLU A 105 -1.23 7.11 -6.02
CA GLU A 105 -1.00 8.56 -6.02
C GLU A 105 -1.22 9.09 -4.60
N ILE A 106 -0.31 9.91 -4.13
CA ILE A 106 -0.39 10.56 -2.83
C ILE A 106 -0.24 12.08 -3.05
N ALA A 107 -1.29 12.82 -2.75
CA ALA A 107 -1.30 14.28 -2.87
C ALA A 107 -1.30 14.94 -1.49
N GLY A 108 -0.64 16.08 -1.38
CA GLY A 108 -0.70 16.97 -0.23
C GLY A 108 -1.92 17.88 -0.24
N PRO A 109 -2.05 18.77 0.78
CA PRO A 109 -3.11 19.76 0.84
C PRO A 109 -3.18 20.54 -0.46
N ASN A 110 -4.40 20.75 -1.01
CA ASN A 110 -4.64 21.46 -2.26
C ASN A 110 -3.82 20.97 -3.47
N ARG A 111 -3.27 19.74 -3.38
CA ARG A 111 -2.35 19.15 -4.38
C ARG A 111 -1.07 19.97 -4.61
N ASP A 112 -0.58 20.68 -3.59
CA ASP A 112 0.66 21.45 -3.69
C ASP A 112 1.88 20.58 -4.02
N TRP A 113 1.79 19.30 -3.72
CA TRP A 113 2.71 18.26 -4.15
C TRP A 113 1.95 16.96 -4.44
N VAL A 114 2.44 16.22 -5.40
CA VAL A 114 1.93 14.89 -5.75
C VAL A 114 3.10 13.93 -5.90
N TYR A 115 2.97 12.76 -5.28
CA TYR A 115 3.91 11.65 -5.41
C TYR A 115 3.20 10.43 -6.02
N ILE A 116 3.95 9.65 -6.76
CA ILE A 116 3.60 8.26 -7.06
C ILE A 116 4.41 7.38 -6.13
N ASP A 117 3.71 6.63 -5.32
CA ASP A 117 4.25 5.60 -4.44
C ASP A 117 4.15 4.25 -5.12
N LEU A 118 5.25 3.50 -5.13
CA LEU A 118 5.31 2.10 -5.55
C LEU A 118 5.53 1.21 -4.34
N PHE A 119 4.82 0.10 -4.29
CA PHE A 119 4.87 -0.84 -3.18
C PHE A 119 5.19 -2.25 -3.66
N LEU A 120 5.96 -2.97 -2.86
CA LEU A 120 6.08 -4.41 -2.90
C LEU A 120 5.46 -4.97 -1.63
N LEU A 121 4.55 -5.94 -1.77
CA LEU A 121 3.84 -6.57 -0.66
C LEU A 121 4.07 -8.07 -0.64
N LYS A 122 3.96 -8.65 0.55
CA LYS A 122 4.07 -10.08 0.80
C LYS A 122 2.94 -10.55 1.71
N GLU A 123 2.37 -11.70 1.39
CA GLU A 123 1.49 -12.40 2.32
C GLU A 123 2.32 -13.04 3.44
N THR A 124 1.95 -12.75 4.67
CA THR A 124 2.62 -13.22 5.88
C THR A 124 1.61 -13.95 6.77
N VAL A 125 2.07 -14.58 7.83
CA VAL A 125 1.17 -15.15 8.87
C VAL A 125 0.28 -14.10 9.55
N LYS A 126 0.60 -12.82 9.42
CA LYS A 126 -0.19 -11.68 9.92
C LYS A 126 -1.00 -10.98 8.82
N GLY A 127 -1.20 -11.65 7.68
CA GLY A 127 -1.84 -11.11 6.49
C GLY A 127 -0.86 -10.35 5.58
N TRP A 128 -1.40 -9.67 4.57
CA TRP A 128 -0.60 -8.92 3.61
C TRP A 128 0.09 -7.72 4.27
N LYS A 129 1.37 -7.52 3.95
CA LYS A 129 2.21 -6.43 4.48
C LYS A 129 3.07 -5.82 3.39
N ILE A 130 3.31 -4.51 3.51
CA ILE A 130 4.30 -3.81 2.69
C ILE A 130 5.69 -4.19 3.18
N ILE A 131 6.51 -4.75 2.29
CA ILE A 131 7.92 -5.12 2.55
C ILE A 131 8.89 -4.13 1.95
N SER A 132 8.46 -3.34 0.94
CA SER A 132 9.26 -2.26 0.37
C SER A 132 8.38 -1.18 -0.22
N LYS A 133 8.87 0.06 -0.20
CA LYS A 133 8.23 1.23 -0.78
C LYS A 133 9.27 2.16 -1.39
N THR A 134 8.95 2.74 -2.56
CA THR A 134 9.64 3.91 -3.09
C THR A 134 8.64 4.96 -3.55
N ALA A 135 9.11 6.20 -3.74
CA ALA A 135 8.24 7.29 -4.17
C ALA A 135 8.98 8.29 -5.05
N THR A 136 8.28 8.85 -6.04
CA THR A 136 8.79 9.94 -6.85
C THR A 136 7.78 11.09 -6.92
N LYS A 137 8.26 12.33 -6.85
CA LYS A 137 7.42 13.53 -7.01
C LYS A 137 7.10 13.72 -8.49
N VAL A 138 5.81 13.93 -8.81
CA VAL A 138 5.31 14.08 -10.19
C VAL A 138 4.65 15.44 -10.44
N SER A 139 4.36 16.22 -9.40
CA SER A 139 3.85 17.59 -9.56
C SER A 139 5.01 18.55 -9.77
N GLU A 140 4.95 19.34 -10.83
CA GLU A 140 5.81 20.51 -10.99
C GLU A 140 5.44 21.57 -9.95
N PRO A 141 6.41 22.37 -9.46
CA PRO A 141 6.11 23.54 -8.65
C PRO A 141 5.20 24.48 -9.44
N LYS A 142 4.11 24.94 -8.84
CA LYS A 142 3.32 26.04 -9.43
C LYS A 142 4.25 27.24 -9.47
N ILE A 143 4.58 27.72 -10.66
CA ILE A 143 5.25 29.00 -10.86
C ILE A 143 4.16 30.05 -10.65
N ASN A 144 4.23 30.76 -9.53
CA ASN A 144 3.37 31.91 -9.26
C ASN A 144 3.91 33.13 -10.01
#